data_19fbd85a708e4363a7f4920232444230
#
_entry.id   19fbd85a708e4363a7f4920232444230
#
_cell.length_a   1.000
_cell.length_b   1.000
_cell.length_c   1.000
_cell.angle_alpha   90.00
_cell.angle_beta   90.00
_cell.angle_gamma   90.00
#
_symmetry.space_group_name_H-M   'P 1'
#
loop_
_entity.id
_entity.type
_entity.pdbx_description
1 polymer ?
#
loop_
_entity_poly.entity_id
_entity_poly.type
_entity_poly.pdbx_seq_one_letter_code
_entity_poly.pdbx_strand_id
1 'polypeptide(L)'
;MHLLRSSLKNSNKSKNILIVLDGVGGVPNKNKTELEFAKTPNLNKLIKKSETGCHIPIKEGITPGSGSAHLALFGYDPLDFNIGRGVLEALGLDIDIGPKDLAIRGNFASVKKENKKLIVTDRRAGRIKTDENNRIIKKLSQNIQTIGKYKVFFKSGLEHRFVCKISCPTKVSKDECDIQDTDPQVIGYSPVSYTHLTLPTRLMV
;
A
#
# COMPACT_ATOMS: atom_id res chain seq x y z
N MET A 1 -24.23 4.95 -13.87
CA MET A 1 -24.01 3.71 -13.08
C MET A 1 -24.44 3.82 -11.61
N HIS A 2 -24.35 4.97 -10.96
CA HIS A 2 -24.82 5.19 -9.58
C HIS A 2 -26.34 5.00 -9.37
N LEU A 3 -27.16 5.39 -10.31
CA LEU A 3 -28.63 5.29 -10.25
C LEU A 3 -29.15 3.83 -10.28
N LEU A 4 -28.49 2.95 -11.02
CA LEU A 4 -28.83 1.52 -11.07
C LEU A 4 -28.57 0.80 -9.75
N ARG A 5 -27.51 1.17 -9.02
CA ARG A 5 -27.14 0.54 -7.74
C ARG A 5 -28.13 0.86 -6.63
N SER A 6 -28.69 2.07 -6.61
CA SER A 6 -29.68 2.45 -5.60
C SER A 6 -31.02 1.76 -5.82
N SER A 7 -31.41 1.50 -7.09
CA SER A 7 -32.66 0.80 -7.43
C SER A 7 -32.61 -0.72 -7.16
N LEU A 8 -31.38 -1.29 -7.10
CA LEU A 8 -31.18 -2.72 -6.80
C LEU A 8 -31.02 -2.99 -5.29
N LYS A 9 -31.00 -1.94 -4.47
CA LYS A 9 -30.87 -2.07 -3.03
C LYS A 9 -32.15 -2.64 -2.43
N ASN A 10 -32.13 -3.93 -2.09
CA ASN A 10 -33.22 -4.58 -1.37
C ASN A 10 -32.82 -4.75 0.08
N SER A 11 -33.58 -4.18 1.01
CA SER A 11 -33.34 -4.36 2.45
C SER A 11 -33.95 -5.69 2.89
N ASN A 12 -33.11 -6.69 3.04
CA ASN A 12 -33.50 -7.95 3.66
C ASN A 12 -32.70 -8.18 4.94
N LYS A 13 -33.12 -9.15 5.75
CA LYS A 13 -32.46 -9.52 6.99
C LYS A 13 -31.29 -10.50 6.78
N SER A 14 -30.92 -10.79 5.52
CA SER A 14 -29.80 -11.71 5.24
C SER A 14 -28.45 -11.06 5.56
N LYS A 15 -27.51 -11.88 5.96
CA LYS A 15 -26.12 -11.45 6.22
C LYS A 15 -25.26 -11.93 5.05
N ASN A 16 -24.50 -11.00 4.45
CA ASN A 16 -23.53 -11.31 3.43
C ASN A 16 -22.13 -11.36 4.07
N ILE A 17 -21.39 -12.41 3.79
CA ILE A 17 -20.01 -12.57 4.25
C ILE A 17 -19.13 -12.58 3.00
N LEU A 18 -18.23 -11.61 2.90
CA LEU A 18 -17.20 -11.56 1.86
C LEU A 18 -15.89 -12.08 2.46
N ILE A 19 -15.39 -13.19 1.92
CA ILE A 19 -14.08 -13.74 2.30
C ILE A 19 -13.11 -13.53 1.13
N VAL A 20 -12.08 -12.73 1.35
CA VAL A 20 -11.03 -12.45 0.36
C VAL A 20 -9.77 -13.21 0.74
N LEU A 21 -9.38 -14.15 -0.10
CA LEU A 21 -8.10 -14.87 0.00
C LEU A 21 -7.11 -14.21 -0.95
N ASP A 22 -6.44 -13.16 -0.46
CA ASP A 22 -5.48 -12.39 -1.25
C ASP A 22 -4.27 -13.25 -1.63
N GLY A 23 -3.88 -13.18 -2.92
CA GLY A 23 -2.70 -13.88 -3.43
C GLY A 23 -2.86 -15.39 -3.65
N VAL A 24 -4.07 -15.95 -3.55
CA VAL A 24 -4.32 -17.38 -3.78
C VAL A 24 -4.28 -17.76 -5.26
N GLY A 25 -4.58 -16.83 -6.16
CA GLY A 25 -4.49 -17.05 -7.60
C GLY A 25 -3.04 -17.19 -8.04
N GLY A 26 -2.67 -18.33 -8.58
CA GLY A 26 -1.32 -18.62 -9.09
C GLY A 26 -1.32 -18.97 -10.58
N VAL A 27 -0.16 -18.85 -11.21
CA VAL A 27 0.08 -19.34 -12.57
C VAL A 27 0.38 -20.83 -12.50
N PRO A 28 -0.24 -21.68 -13.35
CA PRO A 28 0.03 -23.11 -13.31
C PRO A 28 1.51 -23.45 -13.47
N ASN A 29 2.06 -24.16 -12.49
CA ASN A 29 3.38 -24.77 -12.56
C ASN A 29 3.20 -26.27 -12.76
N LYS A 30 3.78 -26.85 -13.82
CA LYS A 30 3.55 -28.25 -14.22
C LYS A 30 2.05 -28.59 -14.34
N ASN A 31 1.29 -27.72 -15.00
CA ASN A 31 -0.16 -27.83 -15.25
C ASN A 31 -1.07 -27.75 -14.02
N LYS A 32 -0.57 -27.30 -12.88
CA LYS A 32 -1.39 -27.09 -11.66
C LYS A 32 -1.00 -25.81 -10.94
N THR A 33 -1.99 -25.15 -10.37
CA THR A 33 -1.81 -24.02 -9.47
C THR A 33 -1.54 -24.49 -8.04
N GLU A 34 -1.07 -23.61 -7.17
CA GLU A 34 -0.87 -23.89 -5.74
C GLU A 34 -2.17 -24.35 -5.08
N LEU A 35 -3.30 -23.76 -5.46
CA LEU A 35 -4.63 -24.11 -4.93
C LEU A 35 -5.05 -25.53 -5.34
N GLU A 36 -4.70 -25.97 -6.56
CA GLU A 36 -4.96 -27.34 -7.03
C GLU A 36 -4.07 -28.39 -6.35
N PHE A 37 -2.88 -27.98 -5.87
CA PHE A 37 -2.01 -28.81 -5.06
C PHE A 37 -2.44 -28.89 -3.59
N ALA A 38 -3.08 -27.84 -3.09
CA ALA A 38 -3.47 -27.75 -1.69
C ALA A 38 -4.59 -28.74 -1.34
N LYS A 39 -4.52 -29.33 -0.15
CA LYS A 39 -5.61 -30.14 0.40
C LYS A 39 -6.70 -29.25 0.98
N THR A 40 -7.72 -28.92 0.22
CA THR A 40 -8.81 -28.02 0.58
C THR A 40 -10.19 -28.70 0.58
N PRO A 41 -10.41 -29.74 1.41
CA PRO A 41 -11.63 -30.57 1.33
C PRO A 41 -12.92 -29.75 1.59
N ASN A 42 -12.88 -28.78 2.48
CA ASN A 42 -14.04 -27.92 2.79
C ASN A 42 -14.35 -26.97 1.64
N LEU A 43 -13.33 -26.34 1.06
CA LEU A 43 -13.49 -25.48 -0.11
C LEU A 43 -14.02 -26.26 -1.30
N ASN A 44 -13.47 -27.45 -1.56
CA ASN A 44 -13.92 -28.34 -2.63
C ASN A 44 -15.38 -28.78 -2.46
N LYS A 45 -15.82 -29.02 -1.21
CA LYS A 45 -17.22 -29.32 -0.90
C LYS A 45 -18.14 -28.11 -1.12
N LEU A 46 -17.66 -26.91 -0.79
CA LEU A 46 -18.40 -25.67 -0.96
C LEU A 46 -18.59 -25.35 -2.44
N ILE A 47 -17.52 -25.40 -3.23
CA ILE A 47 -17.52 -25.08 -4.67
C ILE A 47 -18.51 -25.95 -5.45
N LYS A 48 -18.63 -27.24 -5.11
CA LYS A 48 -19.62 -28.15 -5.75
C LYS A 48 -21.08 -27.71 -5.59
N LYS A 49 -21.37 -26.82 -4.65
CA LYS A 49 -22.70 -26.29 -4.35
C LYS A 49 -22.84 -24.80 -4.64
N SER A 50 -21.83 -24.21 -5.27
CA SER A 50 -21.72 -22.76 -5.47
C SER A 50 -21.68 -22.43 -6.96
N GLU A 51 -22.10 -21.24 -7.30
CA GLU A 51 -21.75 -20.64 -8.59
C GLU A 51 -20.33 -20.10 -8.55
N THR A 52 -19.60 -20.28 -9.64
CA THR A 52 -18.20 -19.83 -9.77
C THR A 52 -18.03 -18.96 -10.99
N GLY A 53 -17.06 -18.07 -10.95
CA GLY A 53 -16.76 -17.17 -12.06
C GLY A 53 -15.37 -16.53 -11.91
N CYS A 54 -15.03 -15.70 -12.86
CA CYS A 54 -13.80 -14.91 -12.85
C CYS A 54 -14.10 -13.46 -12.46
N HIS A 55 -13.20 -12.85 -11.74
CA HIS A 55 -13.26 -11.45 -11.38
C HIS A 55 -12.07 -10.71 -11.97
N ILE A 56 -12.32 -9.63 -12.70
CA ILE A 56 -11.32 -8.68 -13.19
C ILE A 56 -11.34 -7.48 -12.22
N PRO A 57 -10.34 -7.33 -11.34
CA PRO A 57 -10.40 -6.35 -10.26
C PRO A 57 -10.42 -4.90 -10.75
N ILE A 58 -9.74 -4.58 -11.85
CA ILE A 58 -9.65 -3.22 -12.40
C ILE A 58 -10.06 -3.23 -13.87
N LYS A 59 -9.13 -3.53 -14.76
CA LYS A 59 -9.31 -3.72 -16.20
C LYS A 59 -8.29 -4.73 -16.71
N GLU A 60 -8.56 -5.30 -17.86
CA GLU A 60 -7.60 -6.17 -18.55
C GLU A 60 -6.27 -5.45 -18.78
N GLY A 61 -5.16 -6.15 -18.53
CA GLY A 61 -3.81 -5.61 -18.66
C GLY A 61 -3.34 -4.72 -17.50
N ILE A 62 -4.18 -4.43 -16.51
CA ILE A 62 -3.78 -3.66 -15.33
C ILE A 62 -3.57 -4.59 -14.13
N THR A 63 -2.35 -4.66 -13.64
CA THR A 63 -2.02 -5.42 -12.43
C THR A 63 -2.62 -4.73 -11.21
N PRO A 64 -3.54 -5.35 -10.47
CA PRO A 64 -4.17 -4.74 -9.30
C PRO A 64 -3.19 -4.70 -8.12
N GLY A 65 -2.92 -3.49 -7.61
CA GLY A 65 -2.34 -3.35 -6.28
C GLY A 65 -3.39 -3.61 -5.19
N SER A 66 -2.97 -3.98 -3.96
CA SER A 66 -3.92 -4.30 -2.89
C SER A 66 -4.96 -3.21 -2.63
N GLY A 67 -4.55 -1.94 -2.61
CA GLY A 67 -5.48 -0.82 -2.36
C GLY A 67 -6.53 -0.68 -3.46
N SER A 68 -6.11 -0.65 -4.72
CA SER A 68 -7.00 -0.51 -5.88
C SER A 68 -7.93 -1.73 -6.04
N ALA A 69 -7.43 -2.94 -5.79
CA ALA A 69 -8.25 -4.14 -5.82
C ALA A 69 -9.34 -4.14 -4.73
N HIS A 70 -9.03 -3.68 -3.51
CA HIS A 70 -10.03 -3.54 -2.45
C HIS A 70 -11.09 -2.48 -2.79
N LEU A 71 -10.68 -1.33 -3.34
CA LEU A 71 -11.63 -0.32 -3.80
C LEU A 71 -12.60 -0.90 -4.84
N ALA A 72 -12.08 -1.65 -5.81
CA ALA A 72 -12.90 -2.31 -6.83
C ALA A 72 -13.89 -3.32 -6.23
N LEU A 73 -13.46 -4.13 -5.25
CA LEU A 73 -14.35 -5.06 -4.53
C LEU A 73 -15.53 -4.35 -3.86
N PHE A 74 -15.32 -3.15 -3.34
CA PHE A 74 -16.36 -2.33 -2.73
C PHE A 74 -17.10 -1.43 -3.74
N GLY A 75 -16.83 -1.59 -5.03
CA GLY A 75 -17.56 -0.90 -6.11
C GLY A 75 -17.08 0.51 -6.40
N TYR A 76 -15.92 0.90 -5.92
CA TYR A 76 -15.27 2.14 -6.32
C TYR A 76 -14.36 1.88 -7.52
N ASP A 77 -14.46 2.71 -8.56
CA ASP A 77 -13.54 2.61 -9.69
C ASP A 77 -12.14 3.08 -9.28
N PRO A 78 -11.14 2.19 -9.25
CA PRO A 78 -9.80 2.58 -8.83
C PRO A 78 -9.07 3.49 -9.82
N LEU A 79 -9.59 3.68 -11.03
CA LEU A 79 -9.08 4.65 -11.99
C LEU A 79 -9.56 6.07 -11.67
N ASP A 80 -10.78 6.19 -11.12
CA ASP A 80 -11.33 7.46 -10.67
C ASP A 80 -10.81 7.81 -9.25
N PHE A 81 -10.65 6.79 -8.39
CA PHE A 81 -10.24 6.91 -7.00
C PHE A 81 -8.84 6.37 -6.79
N ASN A 82 -7.83 7.05 -7.37
CA ASN A 82 -6.43 6.68 -7.15
C ASN A 82 -5.95 7.15 -5.78
N ILE A 83 -6.11 6.30 -4.76
CA ILE A 83 -5.65 6.57 -3.41
C ILE A 83 -4.27 5.96 -3.21
N GLY A 84 -3.28 6.80 -2.88
CA GLY A 84 -1.91 6.37 -2.60
C GLY A 84 -1.81 5.46 -1.38
N ARG A 85 -0.86 4.53 -1.41
CA ARG A 85 -0.60 3.59 -0.30
C ARG A 85 -0.30 4.29 1.02
N GLY A 86 0.32 5.47 0.97
CA GLY A 86 0.63 6.27 2.17
C GLY A 86 -0.63 6.71 2.89
N VAL A 87 -1.63 7.20 2.15
CA VAL A 87 -2.91 7.62 2.71
C VAL A 87 -3.66 6.43 3.32
N LEU A 88 -3.73 5.30 2.61
CA LEU A 88 -4.40 4.10 3.11
C LEU A 88 -3.75 3.57 4.40
N GLU A 89 -2.42 3.52 4.46
CA GLU A 89 -1.69 3.09 5.66
C GLU A 89 -1.88 4.10 6.81
N ALA A 90 -1.88 5.40 6.51
CA ALA A 90 -2.12 6.45 7.50
C ALA A 90 -3.50 6.35 8.13
N LEU A 91 -4.55 6.19 7.32
CA LEU A 91 -5.92 6.00 7.80
C LEU A 91 -6.06 4.70 8.61
N GLY A 92 -5.41 3.62 8.18
CA GLY A 92 -5.39 2.35 8.92
C GLY A 92 -4.66 2.43 10.27
N LEU A 93 -3.84 3.46 10.47
CA LEU A 93 -3.15 3.77 11.72
C LEU A 93 -3.81 4.93 12.49
N ASP A 94 -5.04 5.33 12.16
CA ASP A 94 -5.75 6.45 12.78
C ASP A 94 -4.95 7.77 12.75
N ILE A 95 -4.32 8.06 11.61
CA ILE A 95 -3.62 9.33 11.37
C ILE A 95 -4.52 10.22 10.53
N ASP A 96 -4.91 11.37 11.06
CA ASP A 96 -5.64 12.38 10.30
C ASP A 96 -4.78 12.94 9.17
N ILE A 97 -5.35 12.96 7.95
CA ILE A 97 -4.73 13.51 6.75
C ILE A 97 -5.63 14.62 6.20
N GLY A 98 -5.11 15.83 6.21
CA GLY A 98 -5.77 17.00 5.67
C GLY A 98 -5.24 17.43 4.29
N PRO A 99 -5.84 18.48 3.70
CA PRO A 99 -5.45 18.97 2.37
C PRO A 99 -4.02 19.54 2.28
N LYS A 100 -3.33 19.69 3.40
CA LYS A 100 -1.95 20.16 3.49
C LYS A 100 -0.97 19.04 3.82
N ASP A 101 -1.42 17.79 3.92
CA ASP A 101 -0.60 16.69 4.37
C ASP A 101 -0.25 15.76 3.22
N LEU A 102 1.01 15.32 3.18
CA LEU A 102 1.49 14.21 2.40
C LEU A 102 1.66 13.00 3.33
N ALA A 103 1.10 11.88 2.95
CA ALA A 103 1.28 10.62 3.65
C ALA A 103 2.15 9.68 2.83
N ILE A 104 3.29 9.30 3.38
CA ILE A 104 4.26 8.41 2.76
C ILE A 104 4.33 7.13 3.57
N ARG A 105 4.10 6.00 2.91
CA ARG A 105 4.37 4.69 3.50
C ARG A 105 5.83 4.36 3.32
N GLY A 106 6.53 4.13 4.42
CA GLY A 106 7.92 3.68 4.42
C GLY A 106 8.07 2.22 4.86
N ASN A 107 9.14 1.60 4.40
CA ASN A 107 9.59 0.31 4.89
C ASN A 107 11.03 0.44 5.36
N PHE A 108 11.38 -0.16 6.50
CA PHE A 108 12.77 -0.37 6.85
C PHE A 108 13.37 -1.44 5.94
N ALA A 109 14.59 -1.21 5.50
CA ALA A 109 15.36 -2.13 4.68
C ALA A 109 16.75 -2.35 5.29
N SER A 110 17.31 -3.54 5.10
CA SER A 110 18.72 -3.77 5.40
C SER A 110 19.57 -3.34 4.22
N VAL A 111 20.65 -2.65 4.49
CA VAL A 111 21.61 -2.19 3.48
C VAL A 111 23.03 -2.52 3.89
N LYS A 112 23.88 -2.74 2.89
CA LYS A 112 25.35 -2.76 3.05
C LYS A 112 25.97 -1.60 2.29
N LYS A 113 27.11 -1.13 2.75
CA LYS A 113 27.87 -0.09 2.06
C LYS A 113 28.90 -0.74 1.13
N GLU A 114 28.80 -0.49 -0.16
CA GLU A 114 29.76 -0.93 -1.17
C GLU A 114 30.18 0.26 -2.03
N ASN A 115 31.47 0.49 -2.20
CA ASN A 115 32.01 1.56 -3.06
C ASN A 115 31.31 2.92 -2.86
N LYS A 116 31.10 3.34 -1.60
CA LYS A 116 30.39 4.57 -1.20
C LYS A 116 28.88 4.57 -1.51
N LYS A 117 28.31 3.50 -2.05
CA LYS A 117 26.86 3.34 -2.29
C LYS A 117 26.23 2.45 -1.22
N LEU A 118 24.99 2.71 -0.91
CA LEU A 118 24.15 1.81 -0.09
C LEU A 118 23.50 0.80 -1.03
N ILE A 119 23.65 -0.48 -0.77
CA ILE A 119 23.06 -1.57 -1.53
C ILE A 119 22.01 -2.27 -0.67
N VAL A 120 20.81 -2.39 -1.15
CA VAL A 120 19.72 -3.09 -0.45
C VAL A 120 19.99 -4.58 -0.43
N THR A 121 20.10 -5.15 0.76
CA THR A 121 20.29 -6.59 0.98
C THR A 121 19.00 -7.29 1.38
N ASP A 122 18.09 -6.57 2.03
CA ASP A 122 16.74 -7.03 2.34
C ASP A 122 15.78 -5.84 2.36
N ARG A 123 14.77 -5.87 1.50
CA ARG A 123 13.76 -4.80 1.32
C ARG A 123 12.78 -4.69 2.50
N ARG A 124 12.84 -5.58 3.45
CA ARG A 124 11.95 -5.66 4.62
C ARG A 124 12.69 -5.74 5.94
N ALA A 125 14.02 -5.51 5.93
CA ALA A 125 14.88 -5.58 7.12
C ALA A 125 14.66 -6.85 7.96
N GLY A 126 14.58 -8.04 7.33
CA GLY A 126 14.29 -9.30 8.01
C GLY A 126 12.91 -9.36 8.68
N ARG A 127 11.99 -8.46 8.33
CA ARG A 127 10.71 -8.28 9.02
C ARG A 127 10.92 -8.05 10.52
N ILE A 128 11.66 -7.01 10.85
CA ILE A 128 11.90 -6.63 12.26
C ILE A 128 10.60 -6.65 13.05
N LYS A 129 10.68 -7.01 14.31
CA LYS A 129 9.51 -7.03 15.21
C LYS A 129 8.95 -5.61 15.38
N THR A 130 7.66 -5.52 15.60
CA THR A 130 6.95 -4.24 15.78
C THR A 130 7.54 -3.42 16.94
N ASP A 131 8.02 -4.05 18.02
CA ASP A 131 8.65 -3.35 19.13
C ASP A 131 9.97 -2.67 18.73
N GLU A 132 10.75 -3.31 17.87
CA GLU A 132 11.98 -2.70 17.32
C GLU A 132 11.64 -1.55 16.37
N ASN A 133 10.62 -1.69 15.55
CA ASN A 133 10.08 -0.60 14.74
C ASN A 133 9.68 0.59 15.64
N ASN A 134 8.90 0.35 16.70
CA ASN A 134 8.50 1.37 17.65
C ASN A 134 9.70 2.11 18.24
N ARG A 135 10.76 1.38 18.61
CA ARG A 135 12.00 1.95 19.13
C ARG A 135 12.69 2.87 18.13
N ILE A 136 12.77 2.44 16.86
CA ILE A 136 13.40 3.22 15.78
C ILE A 136 12.58 4.46 15.49
N ILE A 137 11.26 4.33 15.33
CA ILE A 137 10.34 5.44 15.04
C ILE A 137 10.35 6.48 16.16
N LYS A 138 10.38 6.03 17.43
CA LYS A 138 10.54 6.96 18.56
C LYS A 138 11.81 7.79 18.45
N LYS A 139 12.94 7.15 18.09
CA LYS A 139 14.20 7.85 17.86
C LYS A 139 14.14 8.83 16.69
N LEU A 140 13.52 8.43 15.56
CA LEU A 140 13.31 9.32 14.42
C LEU A 140 12.46 10.53 14.80
N SER A 141 11.35 10.33 15.49
CA SER A 141 10.44 11.40 15.92
C SER A 141 11.08 12.39 16.89
N GLN A 142 12.04 11.92 17.71
CA GLN A 142 12.79 12.80 18.61
C GLN A 142 13.79 13.69 17.88
N ASN A 143 14.37 13.20 16.79
CA ASN A 143 15.44 13.89 16.07
C ASN A 143 14.97 14.64 14.82
N ILE A 144 13.84 14.24 14.24
CA ILE A 144 13.34 14.83 13.00
C ILE A 144 11.87 15.23 13.20
N GLN A 145 11.63 16.47 13.56
CA GLN A 145 10.29 17.04 13.72
C GLN A 145 9.95 18.01 12.59
N THR A 146 10.98 18.55 11.94
CA THR A 146 10.84 19.49 10.81
C THR A 146 11.93 19.25 9.78
N ILE A 147 11.62 19.51 8.52
CA ILE A 147 12.57 19.58 7.41
C ILE A 147 12.32 20.94 6.73
N GLY A 148 13.19 21.92 6.99
CA GLY A 148 12.95 23.29 6.57
C GLY A 148 11.63 23.82 7.15
N LYS A 149 10.71 24.24 6.30
CA LYS A 149 9.37 24.75 6.67
C LYS A 149 8.29 23.68 6.87
N TYR A 150 8.61 22.40 6.63
CA TYR A 150 7.68 21.29 6.69
C TYR A 150 7.73 20.60 8.05
N LYS A 151 6.58 20.34 8.67
CA LYS A 151 6.48 19.52 9.87
C LYS A 151 6.45 18.05 9.47
N VAL A 152 7.19 17.23 10.19
CA VAL A 152 7.29 15.80 9.92
C VAL A 152 6.80 15.02 11.14
N PHE A 153 5.97 14.02 10.89
CA PHE A 153 5.45 13.13 11.89
C PHE A 153 5.64 11.68 11.44
N PHE A 154 6.12 10.82 12.33
CA PHE A 154 6.29 9.39 12.07
C PHE A 154 5.39 8.57 12.99
N LYS A 155 4.81 7.52 12.44
CA LYS A 155 4.09 6.50 13.21
C LYS A 155 4.50 5.11 12.72
N SER A 156 4.82 4.23 13.66
CA SER A 156 5.12 2.82 13.38
C SER A 156 3.87 2.09 12.91
N GLY A 157 4.05 1.25 11.92
CA GLY A 157 3.09 0.25 11.49
C GLY A 157 3.48 -1.15 11.98
N LEU A 158 2.99 -2.17 11.31
CA LEU A 158 3.31 -3.55 11.62
C LEU A 158 4.69 -3.93 11.07
N GLU A 159 5.51 -4.64 11.88
CA GLU A 159 6.84 -5.13 11.50
C GLU A 159 7.74 -4.01 10.96
N HIS A 160 8.19 -4.11 9.71
CA HIS A 160 9.10 -3.19 9.03
C HIS A 160 8.43 -1.93 8.43
N ARG A 161 7.13 -1.74 8.63
CA ARG A 161 6.37 -0.64 8.01
C ARG A 161 6.24 0.56 8.94
N PHE A 162 6.18 1.74 8.35
CA PHE A 162 5.85 2.97 9.05
C PHE A 162 5.18 3.97 8.12
N VAL A 163 4.56 4.99 8.70
CA VAL A 163 4.04 6.14 7.98
C VAL A 163 4.86 7.37 8.35
N CYS A 164 5.23 8.13 7.33
CA CYS A 164 5.74 9.49 7.46
C CYS A 164 4.68 10.45 6.94
N LYS A 165 4.16 11.32 7.81
CA LYS A 165 3.29 12.43 7.42
C LYS A 165 4.11 13.71 7.35
N ILE A 166 4.01 14.42 6.24
CA ILE A 166 4.64 15.73 6.03
C ILE A 166 3.54 16.77 5.90
N SER A 167 3.49 17.71 6.83
CA SER A 167 2.53 18.80 6.79
C SER A 167 3.17 20.02 6.13
N CYS A 168 2.57 20.45 5.01
CA CYS A 168 3.00 21.56 4.19
C CYS A 168 2.35 22.88 4.66
N PRO A 169 3.00 24.03 4.46
CA PRO A 169 2.41 25.34 4.77
C PRO A 169 1.15 25.63 3.96
N THR A 170 1.12 25.16 2.72
CA THR A 170 0.03 25.35 1.75
C THR A 170 -0.64 24.03 1.42
N LYS A 171 -1.81 24.10 0.77
CA LYS A 171 -2.52 22.95 0.24
C LYS A 171 -1.66 22.23 -0.82
N VAL A 172 -1.64 20.92 -0.78
CA VAL A 172 -0.86 20.09 -1.69
C VAL A 172 -1.70 19.75 -2.93
N SER A 173 -1.14 19.93 -4.11
CA SER A 173 -1.77 19.55 -5.38
C SER A 173 -1.64 18.04 -5.65
N LYS A 174 -2.42 17.53 -6.61
CA LYS A 174 -2.36 16.13 -7.02
C LYS A 174 -0.97 15.75 -7.55
N ASP A 175 -0.37 16.62 -8.35
CA ASP A 175 0.95 16.36 -8.96
C ASP A 175 2.07 16.35 -7.92
N GLU A 176 1.93 17.15 -6.84
CA GLU A 176 2.87 17.15 -5.72
C GLU A 176 2.75 15.89 -4.84
N CYS A 177 1.62 15.19 -4.93
CA CYS A 177 1.41 13.90 -4.25
C CYS A 177 2.01 12.71 -5.00
N ASP A 178 2.38 12.86 -6.26
CA ASP A 178 2.96 11.78 -7.08
C ASP A 178 4.45 11.61 -6.80
N ILE A 179 4.74 11.12 -5.61
CA ILE A 179 6.11 10.82 -5.17
C ILE A 179 6.47 9.41 -5.63
N GLN A 180 7.51 9.33 -6.41
CA GLN A 180 8.04 8.08 -6.94
C GLN A 180 8.59 7.18 -5.81
N ASP A 181 8.46 5.86 -6.00
CA ASP A 181 8.98 4.87 -5.05
C ASP A 181 10.52 4.84 -5.07
N THR A 182 11.14 4.94 -3.91
CA THR A 182 12.61 4.85 -3.77
C THR A 182 13.09 3.40 -3.62
N ASP A 183 12.19 2.46 -3.40
CA ASP A 183 12.50 1.03 -3.33
C ASP A 183 12.90 0.51 -4.73
N PRO A 184 14.11 -0.07 -4.90
CA PRO A 184 14.56 -0.59 -6.20
C PRO A 184 13.77 -1.81 -6.67
N GLN A 185 12.82 -2.31 -5.89
CA GLN A 185 12.00 -3.50 -6.10
C GLN A 185 12.77 -4.83 -6.14
N VAL A 186 14.09 -4.78 -6.16
CA VAL A 186 15.01 -5.92 -6.17
C VAL A 186 16.15 -5.71 -5.18
N ILE A 187 16.72 -6.79 -4.65
CA ILE A 187 17.93 -6.74 -3.82
C ILE A 187 19.18 -6.62 -4.69
N GLY A 188 20.29 -6.16 -4.14
CA GLY A 188 21.55 -5.98 -4.85
C GLY A 188 21.68 -4.63 -5.56
N TYR A 189 20.69 -3.76 -5.45
CA TYR A 189 20.69 -2.42 -6.05
C TYR A 189 20.66 -1.33 -4.97
N SER A 190 21.11 -0.13 -5.34
CA SER A 190 20.95 1.05 -4.48
C SER A 190 19.48 1.48 -4.44
N PRO A 191 19.01 2.07 -3.33
CA PRO A 191 17.77 2.82 -3.35
C PRO A 191 17.78 3.84 -4.48
N VAL A 192 16.64 4.02 -5.13
CA VAL A 192 16.52 5.02 -6.20
C VAL A 192 16.62 6.40 -5.56
N SER A 193 17.59 7.19 -6.00
CA SER A 193 17.76 8.57 -5.56
C SER A 193 17.26 9.50 -6.66
N TYR A 194 16.23 10.25 -6.36
CA TYR A 194 15.73 11.30 -7.23
C TYR A 194 16.41 12.59 -6.85
N THR A 195 17.41 13.01 -7.61
CA THR A 195 18.13 14.27 -7.40
C THR A 195 17.24 15.52 -7.54
N HIS A 196 16.01 15.34 -8.02
CA HIS A 196 15.01 16.41 -8.19
C HIS A 196 13.84 16.34 -7.21
N LEU A 197 13.79 15.35 -6.31
CA LEU A 197 12.89 15.33 -5.15
C LEU A 197 13.48 16.19 -4.02
N THR A 198 13.81 17.41 -4.32
CA THR A 198 13.61 18.45 -3.36
C THR A 198 12.10 18.60 -3.22
N LEU A 199 11.54 18.24 -2.05
CA LEU A 199 10.19 18.62 -1.63
C LEU A 199 9.94 20.05 -2.13
N PRO A 200 8.83 20.34 -2.72
CA PRO A 200 8.59 21.14 -3.89
C PRO A 200 9.40 22.44 -3.96
N THR A 201 10.60 22.38 -4.49
CA THR A 201 11.28 23.58 -5.00
C THR A 201 10.56 24.16 -6.22
N ARG A 202 9.60 23.46 -6.79
CA ARG A 202 8.64 24.02 -7.76
C ARG A 202 7.64 25.01 -7.16
N LEU A 203 7.61 25.20 -5.85
CA LEU A 203 6.87 26.28 -5.21
C LEU A 203 7.64 27.61 -5.14
N MET A 204 8.75 27.72 -5.85
CA MET A 204 9.49 28.98 -5.99
C MET A 204 9.56 29.48 -7.44
N VAL A 205 8.43 29.42 -8.15
CA VAL A 205 8.21 30.23 -9.35
C VAL A 205 6.84 30.87 -9.24
#